data_6591710c3309b95f11ee859b52010651
#
_entry.id   6591710c3309b95f11ee859b52010651
#
_cell.length_a   1.000
_cell.length_b   1.000
_cell.length_c   1.000
_cell.angle_alpha   90.00
_cell.angle_beta   90.00
_cell.angle_gamma   90.00
#
_symmetry.space_group_name_H-M   'P 1'
#
loop_
_entity.id
_entity.type
_entity.pdbx_description
1 polymer ?
#
loop_
_entity_poly.entity_id
_entity_poly.type
_entity_poly.pdbx_seq_one_letter_code
_entity_poly.pdbx_strand_id
1 'polypeptide(L)'
;DLLRGPYRPPQYERVMLPLVVLRRFDCVLADTKEQVLAEYARRKGGKLEDDALDRTLNRASGHRFHNRSSLDFQKLKGDPDNIHSHLTSYINGFSSNVRRIFEYFEFSNEIERMHDANILYLVVKEFCDVDLHPDKVPNDQMGLVFENLIRRFNELANETAGDHFTPREVIHLMVDLLFIGDDNLLTKAGYAVKMLDPACGTGGMLAEAQSYMRRHNTAAKLYVYGQ
;
A
#
# COMPACT_ATOMS: atom_id res chain seq x y z
N ASP A 1 -5.93 0.88 21.73
CA ASP A 1 -6.31 0.08 22.92
C ASP A 1 -6.75 -1.35 22.59
N LEU A 2 -7.38 -1.62 21.42
CA LEU A 2 -7.86 -2.96 21.04
C LEU A 2 -6.75 -4.02 20.96
N LEU A 3 -5.55 -3.65 20.55
CA LEU A 3 -4.41 -4.57 20.45
C LEU A 3 -3.75 -4.86 21.79
N ARG A 4 -4.08 -4.08 22.82
CA ARG A 4 -3.50 -4.23 24.15
C ARG A 4 -3.97 -5.54 24.80
N GLY A 5 -3.05 -6.36 25.22
CA GLY A 5 -3.29 -7.70 25.75
C GLY A 5 -2.78 -8.78 24.80
N PRO A 6 -3.43 -9.00 23.65
CA PRO A 6 -2.93 -9.96 22.65
C PRO A 6 -1.57 -9.59 22.03
N TYR A 7 -1.26 -8.28 22.01
CA TYR A 7 -0.03 -7.75 21.42
C TYR A 7 0.74 -6.87 22.41
N ARG A 8 2.06 -6.94 22.36
CA ARG A 8 2.94 -5.95 22.98
C ARG A 8 3.11 -4.74 22.06
N PRO A 9 3.37 -3.51 22.57
CA PRO A 9 3.51 -2.32 21.75
C PRO A 9 4.41 -2.46 20.52
N PRO A 10 5.60 -3.09 20.59
CA PRO A 10 6.45 -3.32 19.43
C PRO A 10 5.85 -4.20 18.33
N GLN A 11 4.82 -4.98 18.66
CA GLN A 11 4.16 -5.88 17.71
C GLN A 11 2.98 -5.22 16.98
N TYR A 12 2.57 -4.01 17.37
CA TYR A 12 1.43 -3.33 16.76
C TYR A 12 1.64 -3.07 15.26
N GLU A 13 2.87 -2.85 14.83
CA GLU A 13 3.21 -2.67 13.42
C GLU A 13 2.75 -3.83 12.54
N ARG A 14 2.86 -5.09 13.04
CA ARG A 14 2.49 -6.31 12.31
C ARG A 14 1.01 -6.37 11.96
N VAL A 15 0.18 -5.66 12.70
CA VAL A 15 -1.26 -5.54 12.46
C VAL A 15 -1.59 -4.25 11.71
N MET A 16 -1.02 -3.13 12.16
CA MET A 16 -1.41 -1.81 11.69
C MET A 16 -0.92 -1.53 10.26
N LEU A 17 0.33 -1.88 9.93
CA LEU A 17 0.86 -1.61 8.59
C LEU A 17 0.11 -2.39 7.50
N PRO A 18 -0.11 -3.72 7.61
CA PRO A 18 -0.89 -4.44 6.61
C PRO A 18 -2.33 -3.92 6.48
N LEU A 19 -2.99 -3.56 7.60
CA LEU A 19 -4.35 -3.03 7.55
C LEU A 19 -4.44 -1.65 6.90
N VAL A 20 -3.46 -0.77 7.13
CA VAL A 20 -3.39 0.53 6.44
C VAL A 20 -3.20 0.32 4.94
N VAL A 21 -2.32 -0.61 4.52
CA VAL A 21 -2.13 -0.97 3.11
C VAL A 21 -3.42 -1.54 2.52
N LEU A 22 -4.06 -2.47 3.23
CA LEU A 22 -5.30 -3.11 2.78
C LEU A 22 -6.42 -2.08 2.61
N ARG A 23 -6.59 -1.19 3.60
CA ARG A 23 -7.58 -0.11 3.55
C ARG A 23 -7.30 0.87 2.42
N ARG A 24 -6.02 1.24 2.19
CA ARG A 24 -5.64 2.07 1.05
C ARG A 24 -6.03 1.42 -0.27
N PHE A 25 -5.74 0.14 -0.46
CA PHE A 25 -6.12 -0.57 -1.68
C PHE A 25 -7.63 -0.65 -1.87
N ASP A 26 -8.39 -0.87 -0.80
CA ASP A 26 -9.85 -0.85 -0.84
C ASP A 26 -10.39 0.50 -1.32
N CYS A 27 -9.88 1.59 -0.75
CA CYS A 27 -10.26 2.95 -1.15
C CYS A 27 -9.89 3.27 -2.61
N VAL A 28 -8.66 2.90 -3.05
CA VAL A 28 -8.20 3.16 -4.42
C VAL A 28 -9.03 2.41 -5.46
N LEU A 29 -9.50 1.21 -5.14
CA LEU A 29 -10.28 0.37 -6.06
C LEU A 29 -11.79 0.62 -6.00
N ALA A 30 -12.27 1.45 -5.08
CA ALA A 30 -13.70 1.64 -4.83
C ALA A 30 -14.46 2.03 -6.11
N ASP A 31 -13.97 3.02 -6.85
CA ASP A 31 -14.64 3.58 -8.03
C ASP A 31 -14.68 2.60 -9.22
N THR A 32 -13.77 1.65 -9.27
CA THR A 32 -13.65 0.71 -10.41
C THR A 32 -14.04 -0.72 -10.07
N LYS A 33 -14.45 -0.96 -8.82
CA LYS A 33 -14.77 -2.29 -8.32
C LYS A 33 -15.81 -3.02 -9.16
N GLU A 34 -16.92 -2.36 -9.48
CA GLU A 34 -18.00 -2.96 -10.28
C GLU A 34 -17.52 -3.33 -11.68
N GLN A 35 -16.67 -2.52 -12.29
CA GLN A 35 -16.09 -2.78 -13.62
C GLN A 35 -15.21 -4.05 -13.58
N VAL A 36 -14.38 -4.18 -12.53
CA VAL A 36 -13.54 -5.37 -12.33
C VAL A 36 -14.39 -6.62 -12.13
N LEU A 37 -15.44 -6.54 -11.30
CA LEU A 37 -16.34 -7.68 -11.05
C LEU A 37 -17.10 -8.09 -12.30
N ALA A 38 -17.60 -7.15 -13.08
CA ALA A 38 -18.28 -7.42 -14.35
C ALA A 38 -17.35 -8.09 -15.37
N GLU A 39 -16.11 -7.61 -15.49
CA GLU A 39 -15.12 -8.21 -16.38
C GLU A 39 -14.67 -9.59 -15.88
N TYR A 40 -14.52 -9.79 -14.58
CA TYR A 40 -14.24 -11.10 -14.00
C TYR A 40 -15.37 -12.10 -14.27
N ALA A 41 -16.64 -11.69 -14.09
CA ALA A 41 -17.80 -12.53 -14.36
C ALA A 41 -17.89 -12.98 -15.83
N ARG A 42 -17.56 -12.09 -16.78
CA ARG A 42 -17.52 -12.42 -18.22
C ARG A 42 -16.47 -13.49 -18.55
N ARG A 43 -15.40 -13.56 -17.77
CA ARG A 43 -14.27 -14.47 -18.00
C ARG A 43 -14.26 -15.70 -17.11
N LYS A 44 -15.14 -15.75 -16.12
CA LYS A 44 -15.29 -16.88 -15.21
C LYS A 44 -15.72 -18.12 -16.01
N GLY A 45 -14.85 -19.12 -16.11
CA GLY A 45 -15.04 -20.32 -16.92
C GLY A 45 -14.26 -20.37 -18.23
N GLY A 46 -13.57 -19.29 -18.62
CA GLY A 46 -12.60 -19.30 -19.72
C GLY A 46 -11.26 -19.92 -19.30
N LYS A 47 -10.55 -20.54 -20.25
CA LYS A 47 -9.18 -21.08 -20.04
C LYS A 47 -8.13 -19.98 -20.14
N LEU A 48 -8.25 -18.89 -19.36
CA LEU A 48 -7.21 -17.88 -19.26
C LEU A 48 -6.21 -18.28 -18.18
N GLU A 49 -4.94 -18.23 -18.52
CA GLU A 49 -3.86 -18.31 -17.51
C GLU A 49 -3.98 -17.15 -16.52
N ASP A 50 -3.59 -17.38 -15.26
CA ASP A 50 -3.71 -16.41 -14.17
C ASP A 50 -3.07 -15.06 -14.51
N ASP A 51 -1.91 -15.04 -15.16
CA ASP A 51 -1.23 -13.81 -15.59
C ASP A 51 -2.01 -13.03 -16.66
N ALA A 52 -2.71 -13.71 -17.55
CA ALA A 52 -3.54 -13.08 -18.57
C ALA A 52 -4.82 -12.50 -17.95
N LEU A 53 -5.38 -13.19 -16.97
CA LEU A 53 -6.51 -12.72 -16.19
C LEU A 53 -6.12 -11.48 -15.38
N ASP A 54 -4.99 -11.53 -14.64
CA ASP A 54 -4.47 -10.39 -13.86
C ASP A 54 -4.26 -9.15 -14.75
N ARG A 55 -3.64 -9.30 -15.92
CA ARG A 55 -3.47 -8.17 -16.86
C ARG A 55 -4.80 -7.58 -17.33
N THR A 56 -5.78 -8.42 -17.56
CA THR A 56 -7.10 -7.98 -18.03
C THR A 56 -7.86 -7.23 -16.93
N LEU A 57 -7.88 -7.77 -15.71
CA LEU A 57 -8.55 -7.15 -14.57
C LEU A 57 -7.82 -5.88 -14.09
N ASN A 58 -6.49 -5.83 -14.20
CA ASN A 58 -5.71 -4.61 -13.95
C ASN A 58 -6.06 -3.50 -14.95
N ARG A 59 -6.34 -3.86 -16.22
CA ARG A 59 -6.83 -2.87 -17.20
C ARG A 59 -8.23 -2.37 -16.85
N ALA A 60 -9.10 -3.26 -16.38
CA ALA A 60 -10.45 -2.87 -15.94
C ALA A 60 -10.43 -1.99 -14.69
N SER A 61 -9.48 -2.21 -13.77
CA SER A 61 -9.29 -1.36 -12.59
C SER A 61 -8.62 -0.02 -12.88
N GLY A 62 -7.95 0.14 -14.03
CA GLY A 62 -7.11 1.30 -14.33
C GLY A 62 -5.80 1.36 -13.52
N HIS A 63 -5.49 0.31 -12.76
CA HIS A 63 -4.33 0.21 -11.89
C HIS A 63 -3.45 -0.99 -12.24
N ARG A 64 -2.26 -1.09 -11.62
CA ARG A 64 -1.37 -2.27 -11.74
C ARG A 64 -1.81 -3.43 -10.84
N PHE A 65 -2.97 -3.33 -10.24
CA PHE A 65 -3.57 -4.32 -9.35
C PHE A 65 -5.09 -4.22 -9.39
N HIS A 66 -5.76 -5.25 -8.92
CA HIS A 66 -7.21 -5.33 -8.83
C HIS A 66 -7.63 -6.19 -7.64
N ASN A 67 -8.94 -6.23 -7.36
CA ASN A 67 -9.54 -7.21 -6.47
C ASN A 67 -10.81 -7.78 -7.11
N ARG A 68 -10.84 -9.11 -7.30
CA ARG A 68 -11.96 -9.86 -7.87
C ARG A 68 -13.00 -10.33 -6.85
N SER A 69 -12.79 -10.04 -5.55
CA SER A 69 -13.76 -10.35 -4.51
C SER A 69 -14.93 -9.37 -4.53
N SER A 70 -16.13 -9.86 -4.30
CA SER A 70 -17.32 -9.01 -4.09
C SER A 70 -17.29 -8.29 -2.75
N LEU A 71 -16.38 -8.68 -1.83
CA LEU A 71 -16.22 -8.08 -0.51
C LEU A 71 -15.45 -6.75 -0.60
N ASP A 72 -15.71 -5.88 0.36
CA ASP A 72 -15.04 -4.62 0.66
C ASP A 72 -15.11 -4.38 2.17
N PHE A 73 -14.46 -3.35 2.68
CA PHE A 73 -14.45 -3.07 4.11
C PHE A 73 -15.86 -2.84 4.68
N GLN A 74 -16.78 -2.24 3.92
CA GLN A 74 -18.16 -2.04 4.39
C GLN A 74 -18.91 -3.36 4.54
N LYS A 75 -18.72 -4.29 3.61
CA LYS A 75 -19.31 -5.62 3.69
C LYS A 75 -18.67 -6.47 4.78
N LEU A 76 -17.35 -6.33 5.01
CA LEU A 76 -16.67 -6.96 6.13
C LEU A 76 -17.23 -6.47 7.47
N LYS A 77 -17.50 -5.17 7.61
CA LYS A 77 -18.14 -4.57 8.79
C LYS A 77 -19.57 -5.09 9.00
N GLY A 78 -20.27 -5.43 7.93
CA GLY A 78 -21.66 -5.88 7.96
C GLY A 78 -21.85 -7.34 8.39
N ASP A 79 -20.79 -8.15 8.48
CA ASP A 79 -20.87 -9.58 8.82
C ASP A 79 -19.79 -9.97 9.85
N PRO A 80 -20.05 -9.69 11.14
CA PRO A 80 -19.10 -9.99 12.23
C PRO A 80 -18.78 -11.47 12.39
N ASP A 81 -19.78 -12.34 12.21
CA ASP A 81 -19.65 -13.78 12.49
C ASP A 81 -18.73 -14.48 11.50
N ASN A 82 -18.65 -13.97 10.28
CA ASN A 82 -17.82 -14.52 9.21
C ASN A 82 -16.56 -13.68 8.91
N ILE A 83 -16.20 -12.76 9.78
CA ILE A 83 -15.12 -11.79 9.53
C ILE A 83 -13.79 -12.46 9.14
N HIS A 84 -13.42 -13.55 9.80
CA HIS A 84 -12.19 -14.29 9.54
C HIS A 84 -12.15 -14.84 8.10
N SER A 85 -13.16 -15.60 7.73
CA SER A 85 -13.26 -16.21 6.39
C SER A 85 -13.42 -15.14 5.29
N HIS A 86 -14.18 -14.09 5.57
CA HIS A 86 -14.40 -12.99 4.64
C HIS A 86 -13.15 -12.15 4.42
N LEU A 87 -12.40 -11.79 5.47
CA LEU A 87 -11.16 -11.04 5.34
C LEU A 87 -10.11 -11.84 4.57
N THR A 88 -9.96 -13.11 4.88
CA THR A 88 -9.07 -14.03 4.17
C THR A 88 -9.46 -14.15 2.69
N SER A 89 -10.75 -14.34 2.39
CA SER A 89 -11.27 -14.39 1.02
C SER A 89 -11.07 -13.06 0.29
N TYR A 90 -11.24 -11.93 0.97
CA TYR A 90 -11.03 -10.60 0.42
C TYR A 90 -9.57 -10.38 0.00
N ILE A 91 -8.61 -10.74 0.86
CA ILE A 91 -7.18 -10.66 0.57
C ILE A 91 -6.82 -11.57 -0.61
N ASN A 92 -7.34 -12.80 -0.64
CA ASN A 92 -7.12 -13.75 -1.72
C ASN A 92 -7.74 -13.30 -3.06
N GLY A 93 -8.68 -12.37 -3.03
CA GLY A 93 -9.28 -11.76 -4.22
C GLY A 93 -8.37 -10.78 -4.96
N PHE A 94 -7.30 -10.30 -4.35
CA PHE A 94 -6.34 -9.40 -5.00
C PHE A 94 -5.50 -10.09 -6.08
N SER A 95 -4.96 -9.29 -6.99
CA SER A 95 -3.95 -9.70 -7.96
C SER A 95 -2.69 -10.28 -7.29
N SER A 96 -1.96 -11.12 -7.99
CA SER A 96 -0.81 -11.86 -7.46
C SER A 96 0.27 -10.98 -6.82
N ASN A 97 0.54 -9.83 -7.41
CA ASN A 97 1.52 -8.87 -6.88
C ASN A 97 1.10 -8.26 -5.52
N VAL A 98 -0.19 -8.03 -5.31
CA VAL A 98 -0.71 -7.52 -4.03
C VAL A 98 -0.77 -8.62 -2.98
N ARG A 99 -1.20 -9.85 -3.34
CA ARG A 99 -1.21 -10.97 -2.40
C ARG A 99 0.16 -11.21 -1.79
N ARG A 100 1.23 -11.16 -2.62
CA ARG A 100 2.62 -11.31 -2.14
C ARG A 100 3.01 -10.28 -1.08
N ILE A 101 2.45 -9.06 -1.11
CA ILE A 101 2.69 -8.08 -0.05
C ILE A 101 2.19 -8.62 1.29
N PHE A 102 0.97 -9.16 1.34
CA PHE A 102 0.41 -9.72 2.58
C PHE A 102 1.10 -11.01 3.02
N GLU A 103 1.63 -11.81 2.08
CA GLU A 103 2.49 -12.96 2.36
C GLU A 103 3.80 -12.52 3.03
N TYR A 104 4.47 -11.47 2.54
CA TYR A 104 5.67 -10.91 3.17
C TYR A 104 5.42 -10.33 4.56
N PHE A 105 4.24 -9.79 4.80
CA PHE A 105 3.83 -9.36 6.14
C PHE A 105 3.48 -10.54 7.06
N GLU A 106 3.41 -11.76 6.54
CA GLU A 106 2.87 -12.93 7.27
C GLU A 106 1.49 -12.62 7.89
N PHE A 107 0.69 -11.80 7.19
CA PHE A 107 -0.51 -11.21 7.77
C PHE A 107 -1.59 -12.25 8.11
N SER A 108 -1.57 -13.43 7.47
CA SER A 108 -2.45 -14.54 7.84
C SER A 108 -2.28 -14.98 9.30
N ASN A 109 -1.04 -14.99 9.81
CA ASN A 109 -0.76 -15.34 11.19
C ASN A 109 -1.37 -14.31 12.17
N GLU A 110 -1.34 -13.03 11.79
CA GLU A 110 -1.92 -11.97 12.61
C GLU A 110 -3.46 -11.99 12.55
N ILE A 111 -4.06 -12.37 11.42
CA ILE A 111 -5.51 -12.57 11.29
C ILE A 111 -5.98 -13.68 12.24
N GLU A 112 -5.31 -14.85 12.23
CA GLU A 112 -5.60 -15.96 13.15
C GLU A 112 -5.47 -15.51 14.60
N ARG A 113 -4.36 -14.87 14.95
CA ARG A 113 -4.11 -14.39 16.32
C ARG A 113 -5.17 -13.38 16.79
N MET A 114 -5.61 -12.47 15.92
CA MET A 114 -6.70 -11.55 16.26
C MET A 114 -8.04 -12.26 16.38
N HIS A 115 -8.28 -13.29 15.58
CA HIS A 115 -9.48 -14.11 15.62
C HIS A 115 -9.56 -14.89 16.94
N ASP A 116 -8.50 -15.60 17.33
CA ASP A 116 -8.41 -16.34 18.59
C ASP A 116 -8.58 -15.44 19.81
N ALA A 117 -8.11 -14.21 19.72
CA ALA A 117 -8.27 -13.19 20.75
C ALA A 117 -9.65 -12.48 20.73
N ASN A 118 -10.54 -12.83 19.78
CA ASN A 118 -11.86 -12.21 19.58
C ASN A 118 -11.82 -10.68 19.35
N ILE A 119 -10.75 -10.18 18.75
CA ILE A 119 -10.59 -8.74 18.43
C ILE A 119 -10.59 -8.43 16.93
N LEU A 120 -10.53 -9.46 16.06
CA LEU A 120 -10.41 -9.28 14.62
C LEU A 120 -11.49 -8.35 14.05
N TYR A 121 -12.76 -8.61 14.39
CA TYR A 121 -13.86 -7.77 13.93
C TYR A 121 -13.74 -6.32 14.41
N LEU A 122 -13.41 -6.13 15.68
CA LEU A 122 -13.28 -4.79 16.26
C LEU A 122 -12.17 -3.98 15.57
N VAL A 123 -11.04 -4.62 15.31
CA VAL A 123 -9.92 -3.98 14.63
C VAL A 123 -10.29 -3.63 13.19
N VAL A 124 -10.87 -4.55 12.42
CA VAL A 124 -11.30 -4.29 11.04
C VAL A 124 -12.37 -3.19 10.98
N LYS A 125 -13.31 -3.19 11.93
CA LYS A 125 -14.35 -2.16 12.04
C LYS A 125 -13.77 -0.75 12.19
N GLU A 126 -12.76 -0.57 13.04
CA GLU A 126 -12.09 0.73 13.20
C GLU A 126 -11.47 1.24 11.88
N PHE A 127 -10.90 0.33 11.09
CA PHE A 127 -10.34 0.67 9.78
C PHE A 127 -11.39 1.02 8.72
N CYS A 128 -12.64 0.57 8.85
CA CYS A 128 -13.72 0.94 7.93
C CYS A 128 -13.99 2.44 7.92
N ASP A 129 -13.82 3.08 9.07
CA ASP A 129 -14.13 4.50 9.25
C ASP A 129 -12.92 5.41 8.89
N VAL A 130 -11.76 4.81 8.53
CA VAL A 130 -10.58 5.53 8.06
C VAL A 130 -10.69 5.75 6.55
N ASP A 131 -10.81 7.00 6.11
CA ASP A 131 -10.84 7.34 4.68
C ASP A 131 -9.43 7.60 4.16
N LEU A 132 -8.92 6.64 3.38
CA LEU A 132 -7.63 6.71 2.70
C LEU A 132 -7.79 6.85 1.18
N HIS A 133 -8.92 7.39 0.69
CA HIS A 133 -9.11 7.63 -0.73
C HIS A 133 -8.05 8.60 -1.29
N PRO A 134 -7.58 8.43 -2.54
CA PRO A 134 -6.58 9.33 -3.15
C PRO A 134 -6.97 10.80 -3.13
N ASP A 135 -8.25 11.13 -3.21
CA ASP A 135 -8.77 12.51 -3.14
C ASP A 135 -8.64 13.14 -1.76
N LYS A 136 -8.58 12.33 -0.70
CA LYS A 136 -8.42 12.78 0.69
C LYS A 136 -6.97 12.71 1.13
N VAL A 137 -6.28 11.63 0.77
CA VAL A 137 -4.89 11.37 1.11
C VAL A 137 -4.14 11.06 -0.20
N PRO A 138 -3.59 12.07 -0.87
CA PRO A 138 -2.75 11.88 -2.06
C PRO A 138 -1.54 10.96 -1.80
N ASN A 139 -0.94 10.40 -2.85
CA ASN A 139 0.12 9.39 -2.70
C ASN A 139 1.36 9.89 -1.96
N ASP A 140 1.71 11.16 -2.13
CA ASP A 140 2.81 11.81 -1.38
C ASP A 140 2.50 11.92 0.12
N GLN A 141 1.25 12.18 0.48
CA GLN A 141 0.80 12.19 1.88
C GLN A 141 0.72 10.77 2.46
N MET A 142 0.42 9.73 1.64
CA MET A 142 0.48 8.35 2.12
C MET A 142 1.88 7.97 2.61
N GLY A 143 2.93 8.46 1.96
CA GLY A 143 4.31 8.29 2.45
C GLY A 143 4.48 8.84 3.87
N LEU A 144 3.96 10.05 4.14
CA LEU A 144 3.95 10.64 5.50
C LEU A 144 3.20 9.79 6.52
N VAL A 145 2.06 9.23 6.12
CA VAL A 145 1.29 8.35 7.02
C VAL A 145 2.13 7.15 7.44
N PHE A 146 2.80 6.48 6.50
CA PHE A 146 3.67 5.34 6.80
C PHE A 146 4.87 5.73 7.65
N GLU A 147 5.57 6.82 7.31
CA GLU A 147 6.70 7.33 8.11
C GLU A 147 6.29 7.62 9.56
N ASN A 148 5.16 8.30 9.76
CA ASN A 148 4.65 8.60 11.10
C ASN A 148 4.26 7.33 11.86
N LEU A 149 3.65 6.33 11.20
CA LEU A 149 3.32 5.06 11.83
C LEU A 149 4.58 4.32 12.28
N ILE A 150 5.55 4.16 11.38
CA ILE A 150 6.82 3.48 11.69
C ILE A 150 7.55 4.21 12.83
N ARG A 151 7.66 5.54 12.77
CA ARG A 151 8.25 6.33 13.85
C ARG A 151 7.54 6.08 15.19
N ARG A 152 6.21 6.07 15.18
CA ARG A 152 5.42 5.83 16.39
C ARG A 152 5.62 4.42 16.96
N PHE A 153 5.76 3.42 16.11
CA PHE A 153 6.03 2.05 16.57
C PHE A 153 7.44 1.92 17.14
N ASN A 154 8.44 2.56 16.53
CA ASN A 154 9.80 2.59 17.04
C ASN A 154 9.90 3.30 18.41
N GLU A 155 9.19 4.43 18.59
CA GLU A 155 9.07 5.10 19.88
C GLU A 155 8.45 4.17 20.95
N LEU A 156 7.42 3.38 20.60
CA LEU A 156 6.79 2.41 21.48
C LEU A 156 7.70 1.21 21.80
N ALA A 157 8.59 0.85 20.89
CA ALA A 157 9.60 -0.20 21.08
C ALA A 157 10.83 0.25 21.89
N ASN A 158 10.92 1.52 22.26
CA ASN A 158 12.12 2.15 22.81
C ASN A 158 13.36 2.04 21.88
N GLU A 159 13.12 1.98 20.58
CA GLU A 159 14.16 1.99 19.58
C GLU A 159 14.51 3.44 19.21
N THR A 160 15.78 3.69 18.87
CA THR A 160 16.25 5.04 18.50
C THR A 160 15.62 5.42 17.15
N ALA A 161 14.76 6.42 17.15
CA ALA A 161 13.98 6.82 15.95
C ALA A 161 14.87 7.20 14.75
N GLY A 162 16.12 7.59 14.98
CA GLY A 162 17.08 7.96 13.93
C GLY A 162 17.64 6.79 13.12
N ASP A 163 17.49 5.55 13.60
CA ASP A 163 18.06 4.37 12.95
C ASP A 163 17.19 3.82 11.81
N HIS A 164 15.96 4.33 11.65
CA HIS A 164 14.95 3.70 10.81
C HIS A 164 14.46 4.54 9.62
N PHE A 165 14.73 5.85 9.59
CA PHE A 165 14.37 6.67 8.43
C PHE A 165 15.20 7.96 8.32
N THR A 166 15.37 8.43 7.09
CA THR A 166 16.03 9.70 6.79
C THR A 166 15.02 10.84 6.90
N PRO A 167 15.30 11.93 7.65
CA PRO A 167 14.43 13.10 7.74
C PRO A 167 14.11 13.69 6.36
N ARG A 168 12.90 14.18 6.18
CA ARG A 168 12.44 14.69 4.87
C ARG A 168 13.26 15.85 4.35
N GLU A 169 13.67 16.75 5.22
CA GLU A 169 14.50 17.90 4.87
C GLU A 169 15.86 17.46 4.30
N VAL A 170 16.39 16.35 4.83
CA VAL A 170 17.63 15.75 4.32
C VAL A 170 17.34 15.07 2.96
N ILE A 171 16.23 14.35 2.83
CA ILE A 171 15.81 13.75 1.56
C ILE A 171 15.64 14.82 0.48
N HIS A 172 14.96 15.92 0.77
CA HIS A 172 14.77 17.05 -0.15
C HIS A 172 16.14 17.59 -0.60
N LEU A 173 17.02 17.89 0.35
CA LEU A 173 18.35 18.38 0.03
C LEU A 173 19.15 17.40 -0.83
N MET A 174 19.10 16.10 -0.52
CA MET A 174 19.80 15.07 -1.30
C MET A 174 19.27 14.98 -2.72
N VAL A 175 17.95 15.03 -2.90
CA VAL A 175 17.29 14.98 -4.22
C VAL A 175 17.60 16.26 -5.02
N ASP A 176 17.55 17.43 -4.39
CA ASP A 176 17.91 18.70 -5.03
C ASP A 176 19.37 18.66 -5.51
N LEU A 177 20.30 18.22 -4.68
CA LEU A 177 21.74 18.10 -5.03
C LEU A 177 21.96 17.06 -6.15
N LEU A 178 21.18 15.98 -6.16
CA LEU A 178 21.30 14.93 -7.18
C LEU A 178 20.91 15.43 -8.57
N PHE A 179 19.90 16.29 -8.65
CA PHE A 179 19.30 16.71 -9.93
C PHE A 179 19.69 18.13 -10.37
N ILE A 180 20.23 18.97 -9.50
CA ILE A 180 20.56 20.39 -9.81
C ILE A 180 21.55 20.56 -10.99
N GLY A 181 22.36 19.56 -11.26
CA GLY A 181 23.35 19.59 -12.35
C GLY A 181 22.88 18.97 -13.66
N ASP A 182 21.64 18.45 -13.73
CA ASP A 182 21.15 17.77 -14.94
C ASP A 182 20.08 18.60 -15.66
N ASP A 183 20.53 19.58 -16.45
CA ASP A 183 19.65 20.43 -17.28
C ASP A 183 18.78 19.63 -18.25
N ASN A 184 19.27 18.49 -18.76
CA ASN A 184 18.49 17.64 -19.68
C ASN A 184 17.31 17.00 -18.96
N LEU A 185 17.51 16.56 -17.70
CA LEU A 185 16.49 15.98 -16.86
C LEU A 185 15.37 16.99 -16.59
N LEU A 186 15.73 18.24 -16.33
CA LEU A 186 14.81 19.30 -15.94
C LEU A 186 14.06 19.93 -17.11
N THR A 187 14.63 19.92 -18.34
CA THR A 187 14.11 20.71 -19.46
C THR A 187 13.73 19.88 -20.69
N LYS A 188 14.37 18.72 -20.90
CA LYS A 188 14.20 17.93 -22.12
C LYS A 188 12.94 17.07 -22.11
N ALA A 189 12.02 17.30 -23.03
CA ALA A 189 10.84 16.48 -23.19
C ALA A 189 11.20 15.03 -23.61
N GLY A 190 10.50 14.05 -23.01
CA GLY A 190 10.71 12.63 -23.32
C GLY A 190 12.00 12.03 -22.74
N TYR A 191 12.73 12.78 -21.93
CA TYR A 191 13.92 12.27 -21.26
C TYR A 191 13.54 11.17 -20.25
N ALA A 192 14.27 10.05 -20.30
CA ALA A 192 14.00 8.89 -19.43
C ALA A 192 15.26 8.52 -18.65
N VAL A 193 15.12 8.45 -17.33
CA VAL A 193 16.21 8.16 -16.39
C VAL A 193 15.83 7.01 -15.49
N LYS A 194 16.83 6.24 -15.05
CA LYS A 194 16.70 5.20 -14.04
C LYS A 194 17.43 5.63 -12.77
N MET A 195 16.78 5.51 -11.65
CA MET A 195 17.35 5.74 -10.32
C MET A 195 17.26 4.46 -9.50
N LEU A 196 18.37 4.04 -8.91
CA LEU A 196 18.45 2.93 -7.97
C LEU A 196 18.83 3.46 -6.60
N ASP A 197 18.05 3.08 -5.58
CA ASP A 197 18.40 3.27 -4.18
C ASP A 197 18.65 1.88 -3.57
N PRO A 198 19.92 1.51 -3.30
CA PRO A 198 20.25 0.18 -2.79
C PRO A 198 19.98 0.00 -1.30
N ALA A 199 19.57 1.06 -0.60
CA ALA A 199 19.22 1.06 0.81
C ALA A 199 17.96 1.89 1.05
N CYS A 200 16.92 1.63 0.24
CA CYS A 200 15.79 2.54 0.09
C CYS A 200 14.89 2.69 1.35
N GLY A 201 14.99 1.78 2.30
CA GLY A 201 14.12 1.77 3.46
C GLY A 201 12.64 1.82 3.04
N THR A 202 11.92 2.85 3.49
CA THR A 202 10.52 3.09 3.11
C THR A 202 10.34 3.70 1.72
N GLY A 203 11.41 3.94 0.98
CA GLY A 203 11.39 4.51 -0.37
C GLY A 203 11.25 6.03 -0.41
N GLY A 204 11.53 6.72 0.68
CA GLY A 204 11.38 8.18 0.79
C GLY A 204 12.17 8.95 -0.28
N MET A 205 13.44 8.59 -0.50
CA MET A 205 14.28 9.18 -1.57
C MET A 205 13.67 9.00 -2.96
N LEU A 206 13.20 7.79 -3.26
CA LEU A 206 12.62 7.46 -4.57
C LEU A 206 11.30 8.19 -4.81
N ALA A 207 10.46 8.29 -3.79
CA ALA A 207 9.19 9.01 -3.84
C ALA A 207 9.41 10.52 -4.07
N GLU A 208 10.36 11.12 -3.33
CA GLU A 208 10.70 12.53 -3.49
C GLU A 208 11.32 12.82 -4.86
N ALA A 209 12.23 11.95 -5.33
CA ALA A 209 12.81 12.08 -6.67
C ALA A 209 11.73 12.09 -7.78
N GLN A 210 10.71 11.23 -7.66
CA GLN A 210 9.57 11.24 -8.59
C GLN A 210 8.74 12.53 -8.46
N SER A 211 8.52 13.02 -7.24
CA SER A 211 7.79 14.27 -6.99
C SER A 211 8.57 15.47 -7.53
N TYR A 212 9.87 15.51 -7.29
CA TYR A 212 10.77 16.52 -7.83
C TYR A 212 10.68 16.57 -9.36
N MET A 213 10.82 15.41 -10.03
CA MET A 213 10.70 15.31 -11.48
C MET A 213 9.37 15.85 -12.00
N ARG A 214 8.26 15.47 -11.38
CA ARG A 214 6.92 15.93 -11.79
C ARG A 214 6.75 17.44 -11.65
N ARG A 215 7.36 18.05 -10.63
CA ARG A 215 7.32 19.50 -10.43
C ARG A 215 8.08 20.29 -11.49
N HIS A 216 9.20 19.73 -11.98
CA HIS A 216 10.11 20.43 -12.89
C HIS A 216 9.94 20.03 -14.36
N ASN A 217 9.66 18.75 -14.65
CA ASN A 217 9.52 18.26 -16.01
C ASN A 217 8.47 17.14 -16.10
N THR A 218 7.22 17.50 -16.35
CA THR A 218 6.11 16.55 -16.48
C THR A 218 6.24 15.62 -17.69
N ALA A 219 7.04 15.96 -18.69
CA ALA A 219 7.28 15.16 -19.90
C ALA A 219 8.43 14.15 -19.73
N ALA A 220 9.23 14.26 -18.68
CA ALA A 220 10.28 13.28 -18.37
C ALA A 220 9.73 12.05 -17.64
N LYS A 221 10.46 10.93 -17.74
CA LYS A 221 10.12 9.67 -17.06
C LYS A 221 11.25 9.25 -16.15
N LEU A 222 10.96 9.16 -14.86
CA LEU A 222 11.87 8.60 -13.86
C LEU A 222 11.41 7.20 -13.48
N TYR A 223 12.23 6.20 -13.81
CA TYR A 223 12.06 4.81 -13.37
C TYR A 223 12.85 4.61 -12.10
N VAL A 224 12.18 4.25 -11.02
CA VAL A 224 12.81 4.07 -9.70
C VAL A 224 12.86 2.59 -9.32
N TYR A 225 13.97 2.21 -8.70
CA TYR A 225 14.23 0.88 -8.19
C TYR A 225 14.75 1.01 -6.76
N GLY A 226 14.22 0.22 -5.84
CA GLY A 226 14.63 0.19 -4.44
C GLY A 226 15.01 -1.23 -4.01
N GLN A 227 16.01 -1.33 -3.15
CA GLN A 227 16.41 -2.59 -2.51
C GLN A 227 16.58 -2.37 -1.01
#